data_f501f25452fef2a72dd9e47a1a1d2b4e
#
_entry.id   f501f25452fef2a72dd9e47a1a1d2b4e
#
_cell.length_a   1.000
_cell.length_b   1.000
_cell.length_c   1.000
_cell.angle_alpha   90.00
_cell.angle_beta   90.00
_cell.angle_gamma   90.00
#
_symmetry.space_group_name_H-M   'P 1'
#
loop_
_entity.id
_entity.type
_entity.pdbx_description
1 polymer ?
#
loop_
_entity_poly.entity_id
_entity_poly.type
_entity_poly.pdbx_seq_one_letter_code
_entity_poly.pdbx_strand_id
1 'polypeptide(L)'
;MTLDVRSLRRLVDDLRAPRPRRYLLDMVLAASASWATVAVVATTRSLPLRLLAGIVAAFLLYRAVSFIHEFVHQPQLDRLRWLWHAAVGVPMLLPLLIYQPVHRAHHGAKVYGTKADGEYEDFGGRLFPMVAKTILINLVTPVALLLRFMVLVPLAALVPWVRREILPSAVHLSLRVPHRVDGSRPVGTTLETTLVEWACFAWASGLVLLAVAGHPRWLLTWAALLVAVAMLNTVRFLCATHLYLEQPAGRETAAQIDDSVNVSGGVLAPLLCPVGLRYHALHHLAPFLPYHALPEAHRRIMAALPASSSYHRATVANMREGWRRIRAATRQAGSVG
;
A
#
# COMPACT_ATOMS: atom_id res chain seq x y z
N MET A 1 -21.54 -21.04 9.01
CA MET A 1 -22.37 -19.93 9.50
C MET A 1 -21.93 -18.68 8.75
N THR A 2 -22.80 -18.11 7.93
CA THR A 2 -22.52 -16.89 7.15
C THR A 2 -22.37 -15.69 8.10
N LEU A 3 -21.34 -14.86 7.90
CA LEU A 3 -21.16 -13.66 8.70
C LEU A 3 -22.26 -12.65 8.40
N ASP A 4 -22.96 -12.18 9.42
CA ASP A 4 -23.84 -11.02 9.29
C ASP A 4 -23.00 -9.73 9.29
N VAL A 5 -22.54 -9.36 8.10
CA VAL A 5 -21.71 -8.18 7.88
C VAL A 5 -22.37 -6.89 8.39
N ARG A 6 -23.72 -6.78 8.30
CA ARG A 6 -24.44 -5.58 8.74
C ARG A 6 -24.42 -5.44 10.26
N SER A 7 -24.67 -6.52 10.99
CA SER A 7 -24.61 -6.51 12.45
C SER A 7 -23.20 -6.25 12.97
N LEU A 8 -22.18 -6.83 12.34
CA LEU A 8 -20.78 -6.57 12.71
C LEU A 8 -20.36 -5.12 12.46
N ARG A 9 -20.79 -4.50 11.35
CA ARG A 9 -20.54 -3.07 11.09
C ARG A 9 -21.21 -2.17 12.13
N ARG A 10 -22.45 -2.48 12.55
CA ARG A 10 -23.15 -1.72 13.62
C ARG A 10 -22.43 -1.81 14.96
N LEU A 11 -21.84 -2.96 15.30
CA LEU A 11 -21.09 -3.17 16.56
C LEU A 11 -19.90 -2.21 16.72
N VAL A 12 -19.38 -1.66 15.61
CA VAL A 12 -18.19 -0.80 15.57
C VAL A 12 -18.45 0.59 14.96
N ASP A 13 -19.71 0.93 14.72
CA ASP A 13 -20.06 2.19 14.03
C ASP A 13 -19.72 3.43 14.86
N ASP A 14 -19.76 3.34 16.19
CA ASP A 14 -19.33 4.37 17.13
C ASP A 14 -17.84 4.72 17.01
N LEU A 15 -17.03 3.84 16.41
CA LEU A 15 -15.59 4.00 16.24
C LEU A 15 -15.18 4.68 14.92
N ARG A 16 -16.13 5.06 14.08
CA ARG A 16 -15.87 5.56 12.72
C ARG A 16 -15.28 6.98 12.64
N ALA A 17 -15.36 7.74 13.75
CA ALA A 17 -14.88 9.12 13.74
C ALA A 17 -13.34 9.19 13.78
N PRO A 18 -12.65 9.72 12.74
CA PRO A 18 -11.22 9.89 12.78
C PRO A 18 -10.83 11.01 13.77
N ARG A 19 -9.64 10.92 14.33
CA ARG A 19 -9.05 11.93 15.20
C ARG A 19 -8.00 12.72 14.44
N PRO A 20 -8.32 13.86 13.79
CA PRO A 20 -7.42 14.57 12.88
C PRO A 20 -6.07 14.96 13.53
N ARG A 21 -6.10 15.37 14.81
CA ARG A 21 -4.88 15.69 15.56
C ARG A 21 -3.93 14.48 15.69
N ARG A 22 -4.48 13.28 15.89
CA ARG A 22 -3.68 12.05 15.98
C ARG A 22 -3.06 11.71 14.63
N TYR A 23 -3.82 11.83 13.54
CA TYR A 23 -3.29 11.66 12.19
C TYR A 23 -2.18 12.67 11.89
N LEU A 24 -2.40 13.94 12.18
CA LEU A 24 -1.41 15.00 11.96
C LEU A 24 -0.11 14.70 12.71
N LEU A 25 -0.19 14.44 14.02
CA LEU A 25 0.99 14.19 14.86
C LEU A 25 1.75 12.94 14.38
N ASP A 26 1.06 11.81 14.20
CA ASP A 26 1.69 10.56 13.78
C ASP A 26 2.35 10.70 12.40
N MET A 27 1.66 11.31 11.44
CA MET A 27 2.16 11.53 10.09
C MET A 27 3.35 12.50 10.08
N VAL A 28 3.25 13.64 10.76
CA VAL A 28 4.33 14.64 10.80
C VAL A 28 5.55 14.07 11.50
N LEU A 29 5.38 13.39 12.63
CA LEU A 29 6.51 12.75 13.33
C LEU A 29 7.18 11.68 12.45
N ALA A 30 6.38 10.81 11.80
CA ALA A 30 6.93 9.79 10.92
C ALA A 30 7.66 10.42 9.72
N ALA A 31 7.07 11.40 9.05
CA ALA A 31 7.68 12.08 7.90
C ALA A 31 8.95 12.86 8.28
N SER A 32 8.90 13.67 9.35
CA SER A 32 10.05 14.48 9.77
C SER A 32 11.22 13.62 10.24
N ALA A 33 10.96 12.58 11.05
CA ALA A 33 11.98 11.63 11.47
C ALA A 33 12.56 10.85 10.28
N SER A 34 11.72 10.49 9.30
CA SER A 34 12.17 9.86 8.05
C SER A 34 13.19 10.74 7.34
N TRP A 35 12.83 11.98 7.05
CA TRP A 35 13.69 12.88 6.26
C TRP A 35 14.94 13.28 7.02
N ALA A 36 14.90 13.41 8.34
CA ALA A 36 16.09 13.60 9.17
C ALA A 36 17.04 12.40 9.06
N THR A 37 16.52 11.17 9.13
CA THR A 37 17.36 9.97 8.97
C THR A 37 17.85 9.78 7.52
N VAL A 38 17.05 10.13 6.51
CA VAL A 38 17.47 10.17 5.10
C VAL A 38 18.66 11.13 4.91
N ALA A 39 18.62 12.32 5.51
CA ALA A 39 19.73 13.27 5.48
C ALA A 39 21.00 12.68 6.12
N VAL A 40 20.88 11.98 7.25
CA VAL A 40 22.02 11.27 7.85
C VAL A 40 22.59 10.23 6.88
N VAL A 41 21.76 9.41 6.24
CA VAL A 41 22.19 8.40 5.26
C VAL A 41 22.95 9.04 4.09
N ALA A 42 22.42 10.15 3.55
CA ALA A 42 23.00 10.81 2.38
C ALA A 42 24.31 11.53 2.68
N THR A 43 24.50 12.02 3.93
CA THR A 43 25.63 12.90 4.26
C THR A 43 26.74 12.23 5.07
N THR A 44 26.43 11.21 5.88
CA THR A 44 27.45 10.57 6.74
C THR A 44 28.50 9.82 5.93
N ARG A 45 29.75 9.86 6.41
CA ARG A 45 30.88 9.06 5.86
C ARG A 45 31.01 7.72 6.57
N SER A 46 30.47 7.59 7.80
CA SER A 46 30.53 6.36 8.59
C SER A 46 29.60 5.30 8.00
N LEU A 47 30.15 4.17 7.52
CA LEU A 47 29.35 3.07 6.98
C LEU A 47 28.42 2.45 8.02
N PRO A 48 28.85 2.14 9.27
CA PRO A 48 27.93 1.62 10.29
C PRO A 48 26.75 2.55 10.57
N LEU A 49 27.02 3.87 10.73
CA LEU A 49 25.96 4.85 10.95
C LEU A 49 25.02 4.95 9.75
N ARG A 50 25.54 4.89 8.52
CA ARG A 50 24.73 4.89 7.28
C ARG A 50 23.80 3.69 7.23
N LEU A 51 24.28 2.50 7.52
CA LEU A 51 23.49 1.28 7.53
C LEU A 51 22.39 1.33 8.61
N LEU A 52 22.75 1.73 9.83
CA LEU A 52 21.77 1.87 10.92
C LEU A 52 20.70 2.92 10.59
N ALA A 53 21.13 4.12 10.16
CA ALA A 53 20.20 5.17 9.75
C ALA A 53 19.34 4.75 8.55
N GLY A 54 19.90 3.99 7.61
CA GLY A 54 19.16 3.44 6.46
C GLY A 54 18.05 2.48 6.87
N ILE A 55 18.31 1.58 7.82
CA ILE A 55 17.29 0.68 8.37
C ILE A 55 16.19 1.50 9.07
N VAL A 56 16.55 2.45 9.93
CA VAL A 56 15.59 3.31 10.62
C VAL A 56 14.77 4.12 9.62
N ALA A 57 15.43 4.75 8.62
CA ALA A 57 14.76 5.51 7.57
C ALA A 57 13.76 4.66 6.78
N ALA A 58 14.11 3.42 6.44
CA ALA A 58 13.23 2.51 5.69
C ALA A 58 11.93 2.23 6.47
N PHE A 59 11.99 1.93 7.78
CA PHE A 59 10.79 1.68 8.58
C PHE A 59 9.97 2.95 8.82
N LEU A 60 10.60 4.10 9.05
CA LEU A 60 9.92 5.37 9.22
C LEU A 60 9.24 5.83 7.94
N LEU A 61 9.93 5.75 6.78
CA LEU A 61 9.33 6.02 5.46
C LEU A 61 8.20 5.05 5.15
N TYR A 62 8.37 3.76 5.44
CA TYR A 62 7.33 2.78 5.23
C TYR A 62 6.07 3.12 6.06
N ARG A 63 6.23 3.54 7.32
CA ARG A 63 5.12 4.05 8.12
C ARG A 63 4.49 5.30 7.50
N ALA A 64 5.29 6.28 7.10
CA ALA A 64 4.80 7.52 6.51
C ALA A 64 4.08 7.28 5.16
N VAL A 65 4.60 6.40 4.32
CA VAL A 65 3.96 5.97 3.06
C VAL A 65 2.65 5.24 3.33
N SER A 66 2.56 4.42 4.37
CA SER A 66 1.36 3.62 4.68
C SER A 66 0.11 4.46 4.98
N PHE A 67 0.23 5.75 5.30
CA PHE A 67 -0.92 6.66 5.40
C PHE A 67 -1.66 6.84 4.06
N ILE A 68 -1.04 6.50 2.91
CA ILE A 68 -1.72 6.51 1.60
C ILE A 68 -3.01 5.69 1.64
N HIS A 69 -2.98 4.53 2.29
CA HIS A 69 -4.12 3.64 2.44
C HIS A 69 -5.24 4.26 3.28
N GLU A 70 -4.91 4.93 4.38
CA GLU A 70 -5.89 5.62 5.23
C GLU A 70 -6.60 6.75 4.48
N PHE A 71 -5.87 7.58 3.73
CA PHE A 71 -6.47 8.69 3.00
C PHE A 71 -7.44 8.27 1.89
N VAL A 72 -7.36 7.04 1.40
CA VAL A 72 -8.37 6.50 0.47
C VAL A 72 -9.74 6.38 1.15
N HIS A 73 -9.77 5.98 2.43
CA HIS A 73 -10.98 5.65 3.17
C HIS A 73 -11.47 6.75 4.11
N GLN A 74 -10.68 7.81 4.31
CA GLN A 74 -10.96 8.92 5.23
C GLN A 74 -11.07 10.26 4.48
N PRO A 75 -12.12 10.47 3.65
CA PRO A 75 -12.25 11.67 2.81
C PRO A 75 -12.35 12.97 3.63
N GLN A 76 -12.80 12.89 4.89
CA GLN A 76 -12.87 14.04 5.79
C GLN A 76 -11.49 14.58 6.23
N LEU A 77 -10.38 13.86 5.89
CA LEU A 77 -9.00 14.27 6.17
C LEU A 77 -8.31 14.93 4.96
N ASP A 78 -9.06 15.54 4.07
CA ASP A 78 -8.57 16.10 2.81
C ASP A 78 -7.37 17.05 2.96
N ARG A 79 -7.39 17.94 3.97
CA ARG A 79 -6.25 18.86 4.22
C ARG A 79 -4.98 18.10 4.61
N LEU A 80 -5.10 17.04 5.39
CA LEU A 80 -3.97 16.20 5.78
C LEU A 80 -3.45 15.38 4.59
N ARG A 81 -4.31 14.99 3.67
CA ARG A 81 -3.94 14.33 2.41
C ARG A 81 -2.97 15.19 1.59
N TRP A 82 -3.25 16.50 1.45
CA TRP A 82 -2.36 17.41 0.72
C TRP A 82 -1.03 17.62 1.44
N LEU A 83 -1.05 17.74 2.77
CA LEU A 83 0.18 17.77 3.55
C LEU A 83 1.01 16.49 3.37
N TRP A 84 0.35 15.33 3.35
CA TRP A 84 1.02 14.06 3.07
C TRP A 84 1.61 14.02 1.66
N HIS A 85 0.89 14.52 0.66
CA HIS A 85 1.44 14.63 -0.71
C HIS A 85 2.73 15.43 -0.71
N ALA A 86 2.76 16.60 -0.07
CA ALA A 86 3.94 17.44 0.00
C ALA A 86 5.10 16.79 0.75
N ALA A 87 4.81 16.16 1.90
CA ALA A 87 5.84 15.62 2.79
C ALA A 87 6.32 14.21 2.41
N VAL A 88 5.51 13.40 1.74
CA VAL A 88 5.79 11.97 1.49
C VAL A 88 5.46 11.57 0.05
N GLY A 89 4.25 11.81 -0.42
CA GLY A 89 3.77 11.30 -1.70
C GLY A 89 4.59 11.79 -2.90
N VAL A 90 4.84 13.09 -2.99
CA VAL A 90 5.69 13.69 -4.04
C VAL A 90 7.14 13.28 -3.86
N PRO A 91 7.77 13.42 -2.67
CA PRO A 91 9.15 13.01 -2.50
C PRO A 91 9.42 11.52 -2.75
N MET A 92 8.45 10.65 -2.51
CA MET A 92 8.56 9.21 -2.80
C MET A 92 8.06 8.84 -4.21
N LEU A 93 7.57 9.81 -5.00
CA LEU A 93 6.94 9.61 -6.31
C LEU A 93 5.73 8.65 -6.27
N LEU A 94 4.93 8.74 -5.21
CA LEU A 94 3.76 7.90 -4.94
C LEU A 94 2.47 8.73 -4.87
N PRO A 95 1.90 9.16 -6.00
CA PRO A 95 0.69 9.99 -6.01
C PRO A 95 -0.55 9.20 -5.57
N LEU A 96 -1.14 9.59 -4.44
CA LEU A 96 -2.38 9.00 -3.90
C LEU A 96 -3.53 9.00 -4.91
N LEU A 97 -3.67 10.08 -5.67
CA LEU A 97 -4.77 10.26 -6.62
C LEU A 97 -4.80 9.22 -7.74
N ILE A 98 -3.68 8.52 -7.96
CA ILE A 98 -3.57 7.40 -8.90
C ILE A 98 -3.89 6.08 -8.17
N TYR A 99 -3.43 5.91 -6.95
CA TYR A 99 -3.68 4.72 -6.13
C TYR A 99 -5.14 4.60 -5.68
N GLN A 100 -5.75 5.70 -5.29
CA GLN A 100 -7.08 5.74 -4.68
C GLN A 100 -8.20 5.04 -5.49
N PRO A 101 -8.36 5.25 -6.82
CA PRO A 101 -9.41 4.56 -7.58
C PRO A 101 -9.18 3.05 -7.67
N VAL A 102 -7.92 2.61 -7.75
CA VAL A 102 -7.55 1.19 -7.80
C VAL A 102 -7.91 0.51 -6.49
N HIS A 103 -7.51 1.09 -5.37
CA HIS A 103 -7.79 0.54 -4.05
C HIS A 103 -9.28 0.52 -3.71
N ARG A 104 -10.03 1.56 -4.10
CA ARG A 104 -11.50 1.55 -3.96
C ARG A 104 -12.17 0.45 -4.79
N ALA A 105 -11.69 0.22 -6.00
CA ALA A 105 -12.22 -0.84 -6.86
C ALA A 105 -11.93 -2.24 -6.28
N HIS A 106 -10.75 -2.43 -5.68
CA HIS A 106 -10.37 -3.64 -4.98
C HIS A 106 -11.38 -4.05 -3.89
N HIS A 107 -11.98 -3.11 -3.15
CA HIS A 107 -13.05 -3.41 -2.19
C HIS A 107 -14.40 -3.76 -2.84
N GLY A 108 -14.56 -3.50 -4.13
CA GLY A 108 -15.83 -3.71 -4.84
C GLY A 108 -16.04 -5.15 -5.28
N ALA A 109 -17.22 -5.75 -4.98
CA ALA A 109 -17.56 -7.11 -5.36
C ALA A 109 -17.46 -7.40 -6.87
N LYS A 110 -17.52 -6.38 -7.73
CA LYS A 110 -17.38 -6.52 -9.20
C LYS A 110 -15.92 -6.74 -9.62
N VAL A 111 -14.96 -6.21 -8.86
CA VAL A 111 -13.54 -6.16 -9.24
C VAL A 111 -12.70 -7.13 -8.42
N TYR A 112 -12.97 -7.26 -7.10
CA TYR A 112 -12.21 -8.08 -6.18
C TYR A 112 -11.86 -9.46 -6.74
N GLY A 113 -10.58 -9.82 -6.70
CA GLY A 113 -10.07 -11.13 -7.13
C GLY A 113 -10.20 -11.42 -8.63
N THR A 114 -10.55 -10.42 -9.46
CA THR A 114 -10.59 -10.57 -10.93
C THR A 114 -9.27 -10.10 -11.57
N LYS A 115 -9.14 -10.36 -12.88
CA LYS A 115 -8.02 -9.80 -13.67
C LYS A 115 -8.01 -8.26 -13.70
N ALA A 116 -9.13 -7.61 -13.39
CA ALA A 116 -9.25 -6.15 -13.28
C ALA A 116 -8.85 -5.61 -11.91
N ASP A 117 -8.64 -6.48 -10.92
CA ASP A 117 -8.18 -6.10 -9.59
C ASP A 117 -6.69 -5.82 -9.61
N GLY A 118 -6.33 -4.55 -9.47
CA GLY A 118 -4.93 -4.12 -9.52
C GLY A 118 -4.10 -4.51 -8.29
N GLU A 119 -4.75 -4.86 -7.19
CA GLU A 119 -4.08 -5.22 -5.93
C GLU A 119 -4.11 -6.72 -5.63
N TYR A 120 -4.82 -7.50 -6.43
CA TYR A 120 -4.94 -8.92 -6.23
C TYR A 120 -3.97 -9.69 -7.14
N GLU A 121 -3.14 -10.54 -6.55
CA GLU A 121 -2.19 -11.37 -7.28
C GLU A 121 -2.72 -12.80 -7.40
N ASP A 122 -2.72 -13.30 -8.62
CA ASP A 122 -2.98 -14.72 -8.90
C ASP A 122 -1.64 -15.47 -8.88
N PHE A 123 -1.41 -16.23 -7.83
CA PHE A 123 -0.18 -17.03 -7.71
C PHE A 123 -0.20 -18.30 -8.56
N GLY A 124 -1.36 -18.76 -9.01
CA GLY A 124 -1.50 -19.97 -9.84
C GLY A 124 -0.66 -21.15 -9.35
N GLY A 125 -0.62 -21.38 -8.05
CA GLY A 125 0.24 -22.40 -7.45
C GLY A 125 1.75 -22.11 -7.44
N ARG A 126 2.20 -20.95 -7.95
CA ARG A 126 3.61 -20.61 -8.21
C ARG A 126 4.12 -19.48 -7.30
N LEU A 127 4.05 -19.67 -5.98
CA LEU A 127 4.44 -18.65 -5.00
C LEU A 127 5.88 -18.12 -5.20
N PHE A 128 6.87 -18.99 -5.35
CA PHE A 128 8.27 -18.57 -5.44
C PHE A 128 8.62 -17.80 -6.71
N PRO A 129 8.20 -18.21 -7.92
CA PRO A 129 8.40 -17.41 -9.13
C PRO A 129 7.72 -16.03 -9.02
N MET A 130 6.54 -15.95 -8.38
CA MET A 130 5.83 -14.69 -8.19
C MET A 130 6.56 -13.77 -7.22
N VAL A 131 7.08 -14.30 -6.11
CA VAL A 131 7.92 -13.55 -5.16
C VAL A 131 9.18 -13.04 -5.86
N ALA A 132 9.86 -13.87 -6.64
CA ALA A 132 11.05 -13.46 -7.39
C ALA A 132 10.74 -12.34 -8.40
N LYS A 133 9.62 -12.45 -9.13
CA LYS A 133 9.12 -11.41 -10.02
C LYS A 133 8.86 -10.10 -9.26
N THR A 134 8.20 -10.16 -8.10
CA THR A 134 7.91 -8.97 -7.28
C THR A 134 9.20 -8.32 -6.78
N ILE A 135 10.19 -9.10 -6.35
CA ILE A 135 11.51 -8.57 -5.97
C ILE A 135 12.16 -7.84 -7.15
N LEU A 136 12.16 -8.44 -8.34
CA LEU A 136 12.74 -7.83 -9.53
C LEU A 136 12.03 -6.51 -9.89
N ILE A 137 10.70 -6.50 -9.83
CA ILE A 137 9.89 -5.28 -10.03
C ILE A 137 10.29 -4.21 -9.02
N ASN A 138 10.41 -4.55 -7.72
CA ASN A 138 10.81 -3.59 -6.70
C ASN A 138 12.20 -3.00 -6.96
N LEU A 139 13.15 -3.79 -7.45
CA LEU A 139 14.50 -3.33 -7.78
C LEU A 139 14.53 -2.34 -8.95
N VAL A 140 13.66 -2.52 -9.95
CA VAL A 140 13.59 -1.61 -11.11
C VAL A 140 12.65 -0.42 -10.92
N THR A 141 11.81 -0.44 -9.87
CA THR A 141 10.82 0.60 -9.57
C THR A 141 11.42 2.02 -9.52
N PRO A 142 12.59 2.30 -8.90
CA PRO A 142 13.14 3.65 -8.88
C PRO A 142 13.40 4.22 -10.29
N VAL A 143 13.97 3.39 -11.16
CA VAL A 143 14.23 3.80 -12.57
C VAL A 143 12.93 4.03 -13.31
N ALA A 144 11.97 3.15 -13.15
CA ALA A 144 10.67 3.26 -13.79
C ALA A 144 9.89 4.52 -13.36
N LEU A 145 9.94 4.87 -12.07
CA LEU A 145 9.32 6.10 -11.57
C LEU A 145 10.02 7.35 -12.11
N LEU A 146 11.36 7.36 -12.17
CA LEU A 146 12.08 8.45 -12.81
C LEU A 146 11.68 8.60 -14.28
N LEU A 147 11.64 7.51 -15.06
CA LEU A 147 11.19 7.53 -16.46
C LEU A 147 9.74 7.99 -16.56
N ARG A 148 8.86 7.51 -15.71
CA ARG A 148 7.46 7.95 -15.68
C ARG A 148 7.35 9.46 -15.50
N PHE A 149 7.97 10.01 -14.45
CA PHE A 149 7.77 11.41 -14.11
C PHE A 149 8.61 12.34 -14.96
N MET A 150 9.84 11.98 -15.34
CA MET A 150 10.72 12.84 -16.11
C MET A 150 10.50 12.77 -17.64
N VAL A 151 9.95 11.66 -18.13
CA VAL A 151 9.75 11.47 -19.59
C VAL A 151 8.26 11.45 -19.93
N LEU A 152 7.47 10.54 -19.31
CA LEU A 152 6.08 10.37 -19.72
C LEU A 152 5.17 11.53 -19.30
N VAL A 153 5.41 12.19 -18.16
CA VAL A 153 4.61 13.34 -17.73
C VAL A 153 4.78 14.53 -18.68
N PRO A 154 6.00 15.00 -19.02
CA PRO A 154 6.19 16.03 -20.03
C PRO A 154 5.65 15.63 -21.42
N LEU A 155 5.89 14.40 -21.84
CA LEU A 155 5.40 13.91 -23.13
C LEU A 155 3.86 13.90 -23.18
N ALA A 156 3.21 13.53 -22.07
CA ALA A 156 1.75 13.55 -21.94
C ALA A 156 1.14 14.96 -21.99
N ALA A 157 1.91 16.00 -21.68
CA ALA A 157 1.48 17.38 -21.85
C ALA A 157 1.46 17.80 -23.33
N LEU A 158 2.35 17.23 -24.14
CA LEU A 158 2.48 17.54 -25.57
C LEU A 158 1.65 16.61 -26.45
N VAL A 159 1.47 15.35 -26.04
CA VAL A 159 0.82 14.30 -26.83
C VAL A 159 -0.42 13.76 -26.10
N PRO A 160 -1.65 14.19 -26.49
CA PRO A 160 -2.89 13.78 -25.83
C PRO A 160 -3.12 12.27 -25.77
N TRP A 161 -2.61 11.51 -26.75
CA TRP A 161 -2.69 10.05 -26.73
C TRP A 161 -1.86 9.45 -25.60
N VAL A 162 -0.64 9.94 -25.36
CA VAL A 162 0.19 9.51 -24.23
C VAL A 162 -0.52 9.79 -22.90
N ARG A 163 -1.18 10.95 -22.78
CA ARG A 163 -1.97 11.31 -21.58
C ARG A 163 -3.11 10.34 -21.31
N ARG A 164 -3.82 9.90 -22.36
CA ARG A 164 -5.02 9.10 -22.23
C ARG A 164 -4.76 7.60 -22.17
N GLU A 165 -3.77 7.11 -22.92
CA GLU A 165 -3.58 5.67 -23.12
C GLU A 165 -2.33 5.12 -22.44
N ILE A 166 -1.21 5.87 -22.43
CA ILE A 166 0.06 5.37 -21.91
C ILE A 166 0.24 5.69 -20.43
N LEU A 167 0.10 6.96 -20.07
CA LEU A 167 0.41 7.42 -18.71
C LEU A 167 -0.45 6.74 -17.62
N PRO A 168 -1.75 6.49 -17.78
CA PRO A 168 -2.54 5.74 -16.81
C PRO A 168 -2.07 4.30 -16.61
N SER A 169 -1.64 3.63 -17.69
CA SER A 169 -1.15 2.26 -17.64
C SER A 169 0.28 2.13 -17.11
N ALA A 170 1.10 3.19 -17.28
CA ALA A 170 2.49 3.22 -16.85
C ALA A 170 2.67 3.51 -15.36
N VAL A 171 1.59 3.63 -14.58
CA VAL A 171 1.64 4.01 -13.17
C VAL A 171 2.31 2.96 -12.32
N HIS A 172 2.23 1.70 -12.73
CA HIS A 172 2.55 0.61 -11.84
C HIS A 172 3.36 -0.47 -12.53
N LEU A 173 4.60 -0.58 -12.13
CA LEU A 173 5.35 -1.81 -12.28
C LEU A 173 4.93 -2.84 -11.20
N SER A 174 4.46 -2.40 -10.03
CA SER A 174 4.06 -3.27 -8.93
C SER A 174 2.55 -3.36 -8.67
N LEU A 175 1.75 -2.40 -9.17
CA LEU A 175 0.29 -2.48 -9.12
C LEU A 175 -0.24 -2.57 -10.55
N ARG A 176 -1.06 -3.55 -10.84
CA ARG A 176 -1.78 -3.62 -12.11
C ARG A 176 -2.89 -2.58 -12.10
N VAL A 177 -2.63 -1.41 -12.65
CA VAL A 177 -3.71 -0.42 -12.82
C VAL A 177 -4.42 -0.70 -14.13
N PRO A 178 -5.66 -1.14 -14.09
CA PRO A 178 -6.46 -1.19 -15.30
C PRO A 178 -6.61 0.24 -15.83
N HIS A 179 -6.50 0.41 -17.13
CA HIS A 179 -6.63 1.70 -17.81
C HIS A 179 -7.93 2.43 -17.40
N ARG A 180 -8.98 1.68 -17.10
CA ARG A 180 -10.27 2.15 -16.60
C ARG A 180 -10.78 1.25 -15.49
N VAL A 181 -11.24 1.85 -14.41
CA VAL A 181 -12.02 1.19 -13.38
C VAL A 181 -13.50 1.50 -13.68
N ASP A 182 -14.33 0.48 -13.78
CA ASP A 182 -15.79 0.59 -14.01
C ASP A 182 -16.25 1.34 -15.27
N GLY A 183 -15.48 1.33 -16.37
CA GLY A 183 -15.87 2.00 -17.63
C GLY A 183 -15.92 3.54 -17.55
N SER A 184 -15.51 4.12 -16.42
CA SER A 184 -15.47 5.55 -16.15
C SER A 184 -14.26 6.26 -16.81
N ARG A 185 -13.96 7.47 -16.39
CA ARG A 185 -12.80 8.22 -16.88
C ARG A 185 -11.50 7.45 -16.60
N PRO A 186 -10.50 7.52 -17.51
CA PRO A 186 -9.18 6.95 -17.26
C PRO A 186 -8.62 7.43 -15.91
N VAL A 187 -7.99 6.51 -15.18
CA VAL A 187 -7.35 6.84 -13.90
C VAL A 187 -6.28 7.91 -14.14
N GLY A 188 -6.26 8.94 -13.30
CA GLY A 188 -5.21 9.95 -13.36
C GLY A 188 -5.39 11.08 -14.38
N THR A 189 -6.62 11.36 -14.85
CA THR A 189 -6.89 12.41 -15.85
C THR A 189 -7.45 13.72 -15.26
N THR A 190 -7.50 13.87 -13.94
CA THR A 190 -7.98 15.11 -13.29
C THR A 190 -6.90 16.18 -13.23
N LEU A 191 -7.31 17.46 -13.08
CA LEU A 191 -6.38 18.57 -12.86
C LEU A 191 -5.50 18.33 -11.62
N GLU A 192 -6.11 17.86 -10.51
CA GLU A 192 -5.38 17.57 -9.28
C GLU A 192 -4.28 16.53 -9.49
N THR A 193 -4.60 15.44 -10.22
CA THR A 193 -3.61 14.43 -10.57
C THR A 193 -2.49 15.03 -11.42
N THR A 194 -2.83 15.87 -12.38
CA THR A 194 -1.85 16.55 -13.23
C THR A 194 -0.91 17.43 -12.41
N LEU A 195 -1.43 18.23 -11.47
CA LEU A 195 -0.61 19.06 -10.59
C LEU A 195 0.36 18.23 -9.73
N VAL A 196 -0.11 17.13 -9.16
CA VAL A 196 0.75 16.23 -8.37
C VAL A 196 1.80 15.56 -9.25
N GLU A 197 1.46 15.16 -10.48
CA GLU A 197 2.43 14.59 -11.42
C GLU A 197 3.53 15.60 -11.80
N TRP A 198 3.20 16.87 -12.01
CA TRP A 198 4.19 17.91 -12.26
C TRP A 198 5.05 18.21 -11.02
N ALA A 199 4.49 18.14 -9.82
CA ALA A 199 5.26 18.23 -8.59
C ALA A 199 6.26 17.05 -8.47
N CYS A 200 5.84 15.84 -8.83
CA CYS A 200 6.72 14.67 -8.89
C CYS A 200 7.81 14.85 -9.98
N PHE A 201 7.47 15.42 -11.15
CA PHE A 201 8.46 15.75 -12.17
C PHE A 201 9.52 16.73 -11.64
N ALA A 202 9.09 17.82 -10.99
CA ALA A 202 10.00 18.81 -10.43
C ALA A 202 10.93 18.19 -9.36
N TRP A 203 10.38 17.36 -8.48
CA TRP A 203 11.16 16.65 -7.45
C TRP A 203 12.16 15.66 -8.06
N ALA A 204 11.73 14.80 -8.99
CA ALA A 204 12.60 13.84 -9.69
C ALA A 204 13.72 14.55 -10.43
N SER A 205 13.39 15.64 -11.15
CA SER A 205 14.38 16.48 -11.85
C SER A 205 15.38 17.08 -10.87
N GLY A 206 14.92 17.58 -9.71
CA GLY A 206 15.79 18.09 -8.65
C GLY A 206 16.80 17.05 -8.14
N LEU A 207 16.35 15.80 -7.90
CA LEU A 207 17.23 14.71 -7.48
C LEU A 207 18.29 14.38 -8.55
N VAL A 208 17.90 14.34 -9.82
CA VAL A 208 18.83 14.05 -10.92
C VAL A 208 19.81 15.22 -11.12
N LEU A 209 19.34 16.46 -11.04
CA LEU A 209 20.21 17.65 -11.13
C LEU A 209 21.23 17.69 -9.99
N LEU A 210 20.84 17.34 -8.76
CA LEU A 210 21.77 17.19 -7.63
C LEU A 210 22.83 16.13 -7.91
N ALA A 211 22.43 15.01 -8.51
CA ALA A 211 23.37 13.93 -8.84
C ALA A 211 24.39 14.39 -9.89
N VAL A 212 23.93 15.09 -10.94
CA VAL A 212 24.79 15.67 -12.01
C VAL A 212 25.70 16.78 -11.46
N ALA A 213 25.21 17.55 -10.47
CA ALA A 213 26.00 18.57 -9.77
C ALA A 213 27.04 18.01 -8.78
N GLY A 214 27.28 16.69 -8.78
CA GLY A 214 28.30 16.04 -7.94
C GLY A 214 27.79 15.51 -6.59
N HIS A 215 26.47 15.49 -6.38
CA HIS A 215 25.84 14.98 -5.16
C HIS A 215 24.98 13.71 -5.38
N PRO A 216 25.50 12.64 -6.04
CA PRO A 216 24.71 11.46 -6.42
C PRO A 216 24.18 10.68 -5.22
N ARG A 217 24.75 10.85 -4.02
CA ARG A 217 24.33 10.15 -2.82
C ARG A 217 22.85 10.37 -2.48
N TRP A 218 22.28 11.55 -2.79
CA TRP A 218 20.87 11.83 -2.54
C TRP A 218 19.96 10.97 -3.40
N LEU A 219 20.25 10.89 -4.70
CA LEU A 219 19.50 10.05 -5.64
C LEU A 219 19.65 8.56 -5.30
N LEU A 220 20.87 8.10 -4.99
CA LEU A 220 21.12 6.71 -4.61
C LEU A 220 20.45 6.33 -3.29
N THR A 221 20.46 7.23 -2.28
CA THR A 221 19.77 7.03 -1.01
C THR A 221 18.26 6.95 -1.23
N TRP A 222 17.69 7.85 -2.02
CA TRP A 222 16.28 7.82 -2.39
C TRP A 222 15.90 6.51 -3.06
N ALA A 223 16.66 6.07 -4.07
CA ALA A 223 16.41 4.84 -4.79
C ALA A 223 16.50 3.60 -3.89
N ALA A 224 17.53 3.51 -3.04
CA ALA A 224 17.71 2.41 -2.10
C ALA A 224 16.57 2.33 -1.08
N LEU A 225 16.15 3.47 -0.54
CA LEU A 225 15.05 3.54 0.44
C LEU A 225 13.69 3.24 -0.21
N LEU A 226 13.46 3.67 -1.45
CA LEU A 226 12.25 3.30 -2.19
C LEU A 226 12.17 1.77 -2.37
N VAL A 227 13.28 1.13 -2.77
CA VAL A 227 13.36 -0.34 -2.84
C VAL A 227 13.11 -0.96 -1.47
N ALA A 228 13.73 -0.46 -0.40
CA ALA A 228 13.55 -0.99 0.96
C ALA A 228 12.08 -0.90 1.42
N VAL A 229 11.42 0.23 1.19
CA VAL A 229 9.98 0.42 1.48
C VAL A 229 9.13 -0.57 0.68
N ALA A 230 9.42 -0.77 -0.60
CA ALA A 230 8.71 -1.73 -1.45
C ALA A 230 8.92 -3.17 -0.96
N MET A 231 10.14 -3.54 -0.51
CA MET A 231 10.42 -4.85 0.08
C MET A 231 9.68 -5.08 1.40
N LEU A 232 9.64 -4.08 2.30
CA LEU A 232 8.84 -4.14 3.52
C LEU A 232 7.35 -4.35 3.22
N ASN A 233 6.82 -3.65 2.21
CA ASN A 233 5.46 -3.85 1.76
C ASN A 233 5.23 -5.25 1.16
N THR A 234 6.21 -5.81 0.46
CA THR A 234 6.13 -7.19 -0.05
C THR A 234 6.05 -8.21 1.10
N VAL A 235 6.82 -8.02 2.17
CA VAL A 235 6.73 -8.88 3.37
C VAL A 235 5.32 -8.79 3.99
N ARG A 236 4.75 -7.58 4.11
CA ARG A 236 3.36 -7.39 4.57
C ARG A 236 2.38 -8.12 3.66
N PHE A 237 2.50 -7.91 2.36
CA PHE A 237 1.67 -8.50 1.34
C PHE A 237 1.63 -10.05 1.43
N LEU A 238 2.78 -10.68 1.66
CA LEU A 238 2.91 -12.13 1.79
C LEU A 238 2.48 -12.71 3.15
N CYS A 239 2.23 -11.87 4.17
CA CYS A 239 1.99 -12.36 5.52
C CYS A 239 0.70 -11.82 6.16
N ALA A 240 0.14 -10.73 5.66
CA ALA A 240 -0.87 -9.96 6.37
C ALA A 240 -1.90 -9.27 5.46
N THR A 241 -2.11 -9.78 4.24
CA THR A 241 -3.15 -9.25 3.34
C THR A 241 -4.13 -10.35 2.95
N HIS A 242 -3.93 -11.01 1.83
CA HIS A 242 -4.80 -12.03 1.28
C HIS A 242 -4.14 -13.41 1.25
N LEU A 243 -4.95 -14.46 1.18
CA LEU A 243 -4.50 -15.82 0.91
C LEU A 243 -4.36 -16.06 -0.60
N TYR A 244 -4.93 -15.18 -1.42
CA TYR A 244 -4.92 -15.24 -2.88
C TYR A 244 -5.49 -16.57 -3.40
N LEU A 245 -6.68 -16.91 -2.92
CA LEU A 245 -7.41 -18.10 -3.34
C LEU A 245 -7.79 -17.97 -4.82
N GLU A 246 -7.57 -19.00 -5.62
CA GLU A 246 -7.80 -18.98 -7.07
C GLU A 246 -9.24 -18.63 -7.46
N GLN A 247 -10.19 -18.98 -6.62
CA GLN A 247 -11.58 -18.53 -6.72
C GLN A 247 -12.12 -18.35 -5.31
N PRO A 248 -12.14 -17.12 -4.79
CA PRO A 248 -12.94 -16.88 -3.60
C PRO A 248 -14.36 -17.38 -3.88
N ALA A 249 -14.98 -18.09 -2.91
CA ALA A 249 -16.34 -18.62 -3.02
C ALA A 249 -17.42 -17.55 -3.24
N GLY A 250 -17.03 -16.40 -3.76
CA GLY A 250 -17.78 -15.18 -4.02
C GLY A 250 -16.87 -13.97 -3.89
N ARG A 251 -17.39 -12.80 -4.21
CA ARG A 251 -16.67 -11.51 -4.15
C ARG A 251 -17.29 -10.55 -3.15
N GLU A 252 -18.33 -10.97 -2.49
CA GLU A 252 -18.99 -10.22 -1.44
C GLU A 252 -18.08 -10.07 -0.21
N THR A 253 -18.36 -9.09 0.65
CA THR A 253 -17.54 -8.77 1.83
C THR A 253 -17.23 -10.01 2.70
N ALA A 254 -18.16 -10.94 2.86
CA ALA A 254 -17.91 -12.16 3.63
C ALA A 254 -16.81 -13.04 2.99
N ALA A 255 -16.82 -13.19 1.66
CA ALA A 255 -15.79 -13.95 0.94
C ALA A 255 -14.44 -13.21 0.95
N GLN A 256 -14.44 -11.87 0.88
CA GLN A 256 -13.23 -11.07 1.02
C GLN A 256 -12.59 -11.25 2.41
N ILE A 257 -13.40 -11.38 3.48
CA ILE A 257 -12.89 -11.67 4.83
C ILE A 257 -12.26 -13.07 4.90
N ASP A 258 -12.89 -14.08 4.30
CA ASP A 258 -12.35 -15.45 4.27
C ASP A 258 -11.00 -15.55 3.53
N ASP A 259 -10.79 -14.72 2.52
CA ASP A 259 -9.54 -14.61 1.76
C ASP A 259 -8.51 -13.66 2.38
N SER A 260 -8.87 -12.91 3.42
CA SER A 260 -8.00 -11.90 4.04
C SER A 260 -7.43 -12.38 5.37
N VAL A 261 -6.39 -11.68 5.86
CA VAL A 261 -5.68 -12.04 7.10
C VAL A 261 -5.65 -10.87 8.08
N ASN A 262 -6.02 -11.13 9.34
CA ASN A 262 -5.69 -10.25 10.47
C ASN A 262 -4.50 -10.83 11.24
N VAL A 263 -3.51 -10.02 11.56
CA VAL A 263 -2.38 -10.40 12.44
C VAL A 263 -2.62 -9.80 13.82
N SER A 264 -3.05 -10.62 14.78
CA SER A 264 -3.47 -10.15 16.11
C SER A 264 -2.29 -9.83 17.04
N GLY A 265 -1.14 -10.53 16.90
CA GLY A 265 0.02 -10.42 17.78
C GLY A 265 1.35 -10.36 17.06
N GLY A 266 2.42 -10.57 17.81
CA GLY A 266 3.80 -10.55 17.33
C GLY A 266 4.44 -9.16 17.37
N VAL A 267 5.70 -9.10 17.86
CA VAL A 267 6.46 -7.84 18.06
C VAL A 267 6.70 -7.11 16.74
N LEU A 268 6.91 -7.85 15.64
CA LEU A 268 7.20 -7.27 14.33
C LEU A 268 5.95 -6.77 13.58
N ALA A 269 4.75 -7.22 13.96
CA ALA A 269 3.54 -6.85 13.24
C ALA A 269 3.27 -5.33 13.18
N PRO A 270 3.47 -4.53 14.24
CA PRO A 270 3.31 -3.07 14.16
C PRO A 270 4.34 -2.38 13.25
N LEU A 271 5.54 -2.97 13.08
CA LEU A 271 6.60 -2.43 12.23
C LEU A 271 6.38 -2.80 10.76
N LEU A 272 6.02 -4.07 10.49
CA LEU A 272 5.82 -4.59 9.14
C LEU A 272 4.43 -4.31 8.56
N CYS A 273 3.45 -4.00 9.43
CA CYS A 273 2.10 -3.63 9.05
C CYS A 273 1.67 -2.36 9.82
N PRO A 274 2.35 -1.23 9.59
CA PRO A 274 2.05 0.02 10.31
C PRO A 274 0.67 0.57 9.95
N VAL A 275 0.21 1.58 10.69
CA VAL A 275 -1.04 2.31 10.39
C VAL A 275 -2.24 1.36 10.23
N GLY A 276 -2.36 0.39 11.13
CA GLY A 276 -3.51 -0.54 11.14
C GLY A 276 -3.53 -1.63 10.07
N LEU A 277 -2.59 -1.63 9.12
CA LEU A 277 -2.53 -2.58 7.99
C LEU A 277 -2.47 -4.06 8.40
N ARG A 278 -2.18 -4.36 9.68
CA ARG A 278 -2.22 -5.71 10.21
C ARG A 278 -3.63 -6.30 10.36
N TYR A 279 -4.67 -5.47 10.27
CA TYR A 279 -6.08 -5.88 10.42
C TYR A 279 -6.78 -5.90 9.06
N HIS A 280 -6.23 -6.60 8.08
CA HIS A 280 -6.71 -6.50 6.70
C HIS A 280 -8.11 -7.11 6.49
N ALA A 281 -8.44 -8.24 7.12
CA ALA A 281 -9.79 -8.80 7.08
C ALA A 281 -10.83 -7.88 7.77
N LEU A 282 -10.45 -7.20 8.86
CA LEU A 282 -11.29 -6.18 9.49
C LEU A 282 -11.45 -4.96 8.57
N HIS A 283 -10.38 -4.58 7.88
CA HIS A 283 -10.44 -3.48 6.93
C HIS A 283 -11.41 -3.78 5.77
N HIS A 284 -11.43 -4.98 5.22
CA HIS A 284 -12.46 -5.38 4.23
C HIS A 284 -13.87 -5.42 4.83
N LEU A 285 -14.02 -5.81 6.10
CA LEU A 285 -15.31 -5.75 6.79
C LEU A 285 -15.80 -4.31 6.97
N ALA A 286 -14.95 -3.40 7.42
CA ALA A 286 -15.30 -2.04 7.83
C ALA A 286 -14.23 -1.00 7.39
N PRO A 287 -14.09 -0.74 6.06
CA PRO A 287 -13.04 0.15 5.54
C PRO A 287 -13.17 1.61 5.99
N PHE A 288 -14.33 2.00 6.52
CA PHE A 288 -14.59 3.32 7.08
C PHE A 288 -13.93 3.54 8.45
N LEU A 289 -13.41 2.50 9.10
CA LEU A 289 -12.76 2.64 10.42
C LEU A 289 -11.37 3.26 10.29
N PRO A 290 -11.07 4.31 11.09
CA PRO A 290 -9.73 4.88 11.13
C PRO A 290 -8.73 3.92 11.80
N TYR A 291 -7.47 3.94 11.37
CA TYR A 291 -6.43 3.01 11.84
C TYR A 291 -6.32 2.90 13.36
N HIS A 292 -6.54 4.00 14.07
CA HIS A 292 -6.44 4.02 15.52
C HIS A 292 -7.60 3.32 16.25
N ALA A 293 -8.70 3.04 15.55
CA ALA A 293 -9.87 2.34 16.07
C ALA A 293 -9.83 0.83 15.80
N LEU A 294 -9.01 0.39 14.84
CA LEU A 294 -8.96 -1.02 14.43
C LEU A 294 -8.64 -2.01 15.56
N PRO A 295 -7.73 -1.73 16.52
CA PRO A 295 -7.48 -2.65 17.64
C PRO A 295 -8.71 -2.90 18.49
N GLU A 296 -9.46 -1.84 18.81
CA GLU A 296 -10.70 -1.95 19.59
C GLU A 296 -11.82 -2.62 18.82
N ALA A 297 -11.99 -2.27 17.54
CA ALA A 297 -12.97 -2.91 16.67
C ALA A 297 -12.69 -4.42 16.53
N HIS A 298 -11.44 -4.79 16.33
CA HIS A 298 -11.02 -6.20 16.27
C HIS A 298 -11.39 -6.95 17.57
N ARG A 299 -11.07 -6.37 18.72
CA ARG A 299 -11.39 -6.96 20.03
C ARG A 299 -12.91 -7.18 20.20
N ARG A 300 -13.75 -6.20 19.83
CA ARG A 300 -15.22 -6.31 19.93
C ARG A 300 -15.76 -7.40 19.01
N ILE A 301 -15.30 -7.47 17.77
CA ILE A 301 -15.76 -8.47 16.79
C ILE A 301 -15.34 -9.88 17.21
N MET A 302 -14.09 -10.04 17.67
CA MET A 302 -13.62 -11.33 18.20
C MET A 302 -14.46 -11.81 19.38
N ALA A 303 -14.86 -10.91 20.28
CA ALA A 303 -15.70 -11.25 21.44
C ALA A 303 -17.16 -11.56 21.05
N ALA A 304 -17.68 -10.97 19.99
CA ALA A 304 -19.06 -11.14 19.56
C ALA A 304 -19.28 -12.39 18.70
N LEU A 305 -18.24 -12.95 18.11
CA LEU A 305 -18.33 -14.07 17.19
C LEU A 305 -17.90 -15.40 17.86
N PRO A 306 -18.51 -16.52 17.48
CA PRO A 306 -18.05 -17.84 17.91
C PRO A 306 -16.66 -18.15 17.31
N ALA A 307 -15.86 -18.94 18.03
CA ALA A 307 -14.51 -19.34 17.59
C ALA A 307 -14.47 -20.05 16.22
N SER A 308 -15.59 -20.66 15.81
CA SER A 308 -15.74 -21.30 14.50
C SER A 308 -16.03 -20.34 13.35
N SER A 309 -16.18 -19.04 13.61
CA SER A 309 -16.47 -18.04 12.56
C SER A 309 -15.32 -17.88 11.58
N SER A 310 -15.64 -17.46 10.35
CA SER A 310 -14.62 -17.13 9.33
C SER A 310 -13.71 -15.98 9.77
N TYR A 311 -14.20 -15.01 10.52
CA TYR A 311 -13.38 -13.93 11.06
C TYR A 311 -12.31 -14.41 12.04
N HIS A 312 -12.64 -15.38 12.92
CA HIS A 312 -11.65 -16.04 13.78
C HIS A 312 -10.64 -16.82 12.94
N ARG A 313 -11.09 -17.55 11.91
CA ARG A 313 -10.18 -18.25 10.97
C ARG A 313 -9.30 -17.29 10.20
N ALA A 314 -9.78 -16.12 9.81
CA ALA A 314 -8.98 -15.06 9.15
C ALA A 314 -7.92 -14.45 10.07
N THR A 315 -7.99 -14.68 11.39
CA THR A 315 -7.08 -14.12 12.38
C THR A 315 -5.93 -15.09 12.68
N VAL A 316 -4.69 -14.60 12.55
CA VAL A 316 -3.46 -15.32 12.86
C VAL A 316 -2.74 -14.67 14.05
N ALA A 317 -1.98 -15.47 14.80
CA ALA A 317 -1.25 -14.99 15.97
C ALA A 317 -0.06 -14.07 15.61
N ASN A 318 0.57 -14.29 14.47
CA ASN A 318 1.77 -13.54 14.04
C ASN A 318 2.04 -13.66 12.53
N MET A 319 2.98 -12.88 12.01
CA MET A 319 3.38 -12.85 10.60
C MET A 319 3.86 -14.21 10.07
N ARG A 320 4.52 -15.01 10.90
CA ARG A 320 5.00 -16.36 10.51
C ARG A 320 3.82 -17.31 10.23
N GLU A 321 2.77 -17.20 11.00
CA GLU A 321 1.54 -17.97 10.74
C GLU A 321 0.86 -17.51 9.45
N GLY A 322 0.77 -16.19 9.20
CA GLY A 322 0.28 -15.65 7.94
C GLY A 322 1.05 -16.21 6.72
N TRP A 323 2.36 -16.20 6.78
CA TRP A 323 3.22 -16.82 5.76
C TRP A 323 2.95 -18.32 5.57
N ARG A 324 2.75 -19.07 6.66
CA ARG A 324 2.41 -20.49 6.55
C ARG A 324 1.09 -20.71 5.85
N ARG A 325 0.09 -19.86 6.11
CA ARG A 325 -1.23 -19.97 5.48
C ARG A 325 -1.19 -19.70 3.98
N ILE A 326 -0.53 -18.63 3.55
CA ILE A 326 -0.42 -18.35 2.11
C ILE A 326 0.34 -19.48 1.39
N ARG A 327 1.40 -20.02 2.00
CA ARG A 327 2.09 -21.18 1.44
C ARG A 327 1.20 -22.44 1.33
N ALA A 328 0.32 -22.66 2.29
CA ALA A 328 -0.62 -23.78 2.25
C ALA A 328 -1.68 -23.58 1.16
N ALA A 329 -2.26 -22.38 1.08
CA ALA A 329 -3.25 -22.02 0.07
C ALA A 329 -2.70 -22.17 -1.36
N THR A 330 -1.50 -21.63 -1.63
CA THR A 330 -0.88 -21.73 -2.96
C THR A 330 -0.46 -23.16 -3.33
N ARG A 331 -0.13 -24.03 -2.37
CA ARG A 331 0.14 -25.44 -2.66
C ARG A 331 -1.12 -26.23 -3.04
N GLN A 332 -2.23 -25.93 -2.38
CA GLN A 332 -3.53 -26.57 -2.71
C GLN A 332 -3.98 -26.19 -4.12
N ALA A 333 -3.83 -24.92 -4.50
CA ALA A 333 -4.12 -24.46 -5.85
C ALA A 333 -3.29 -25.18 -6.92
N GLY A 334 -1.97 -25.37 -6.70
CA GLY A 334 -1.08 -26.06 -7.64
C GLY A 334 -1.24 -27.58 -7.71
N SER A 335 -2.05 -28.20 -6.84
CA SER A 335 -2.31 -29.64 -6.86
C SER A 335 -3.59 -30.04 -7.62
N VAL A 336 -4.38 -29.05 -8.05
CA VAL A 336 -5.66 -29.24 -8.74
C VAL A 336 -5.54 -28.96 -10.26
N GLY A 337 -4.41 -28.42 -10.71
CA GLY A 337 -4.09 -28.20 -12.14
C GLY A 337 -3.06 -29.20 -12.63
#